data_75294d1475ccf2db2d3cc4fbf1accdcd
#
_entry.id   75294d1475ccf2db2d3cc4fbf1accdcd
#
_cell.length_a   1.000
_cell.length_b   1.000
_cell.length_c   1.000
_cell.angle_alpha   90.00
_cell.angle_beta   90.00
_cell.angle_gamma   90.00
#
_symmetry.space_group_name_H-M   'P 1'
#
loop_
_entity.id
_entity.type
_entity.pdbx_description
1 polymer ?
#
loop_
_entity_poly.entity_id
_entity_poly.type
_entity_poly.pdbx_seq_one_letter_code
_entity_poly.pdbx_strand_id
1 'polypeptide(L)'
;MAIPKLTGYALPTANDIPDNKVQWAFEPDRAALLIHDMQEYFLNFWGDNCPMMEKVVANIAALRQFCKQHNIPVYYTAQPKEQSDDDRALLNDMWGPGLTRSPEQQRIVAALAPDEADTVLVKWRYSAFHRSPLEQMLKETGRNQLIITGVYAHIGCMTTATDAFMRDIKPFMVADALADFSREEHMMSLKYVAGRSGRVVMTEALLPVPTSKAALRALILPLLDESDEPYDDENLIDYGLDSVRMMALAARWRKVHGDIDFVMLAKNPTIDAWWALLSREVK
;
A
#
# COMPACT_ATOMS: atom_id res chain seq x y z
N MET A 1 -9.80 -27.20 0.99
CA MET A 1 -10.59 -26.29 0.12
C MET A 1 -9.62 -25.42 -0.65
N ALA A 2 -9.92 -25.02 -1.88
CA ALA A 2 -9.12 -24.01 -2.61
C ALA A 2 -9.68 -22.61 -2.34
N ILE A 3 -8.90 -21.57 -2.64
CA ILE A 3 -9.39 -20.19 -2.63
C ILE A 3 -10.55 -20.10 -3.62
N PRO A 4 -11.72 -19.50 -3.24
CA PRO A 4 -12.86 -19.36 -4.15
C PRO A 4 -12.57 -18.33 -5.25
N LYS A 5 -13.39 -18.31 -6.32
CA LYS A 5 -13.39 -17.20 -7.27
C LYS A 5 -13.83 -15.93 -6.52
N LEU A 6 -13.06 -14.86 -6.68
CA LEU A 6 -13.26 -13.60 -5.97
C LEU A 6 -13.94 -12.57 -6.88
N THR A 7 -14.62 -11.61 -6.26
CA THR A 7 -15.25 -10.48 -6.95
C THR A 7 -14.64 -9.18 -6.44
N GLY A 8 -14.36 -8.24 -7.34
CA GLY A 8 -13.93 -6.91 -6.95
C GLY A 8 -15.01 -6.16 -6.17
N TYR A 9 -14.60 -5.31 -5.26
CA TYR A 9 -15.46 -4.45 -4.43
C TYR A 9 -14.89 -3.03 -4.38
N ALA A 10 -15.64 -2.07 -3.84
CA ALA A 10 -15.15 -0.72 -3.63
C ALA A 10 -14.09 -0.71 -2.53
N LEU A 11 -12.86 -0.28 -2.87
CA LEU A 11 -11.78 -0.14 -1.89
C LEU A 11 -12.17 0.84 -0.79
N PRO A 12 -11.62 0.68 0.44
CA PRO A 12 -11.77 1.66 1.49
C PRO A 12 -11.29 3.05 1.03
N THR A 13 -12.04 4.07 1.46
CA THR A 13 -11.70 5.49 1.30
C THR A 13 -11.18 6.06 2.62
N ALA A 14 -10.71 7.31 2.63
CA ALA A 14 -10.28 7.98 3.85
C ALA A 14 -11.38 8.02 4.93
N ASN A 15 -12.65 8.08 4.52
CA ASN A 15 -13.81 8.09 5.43
C ASN A 15 -14.12 6.71 6.04
N ASP A 16 -13.60 5.65 5.45
CA ASP A 16 -13.78 4.27 5.94
C ASP A 16 -12.70 3.85 6.94
N ILE A 17 -11.63 4.65 7.09
CA ILE A 17 -10.52 4.28 7.98
C ILE A 17 -10.99 4.23 9.43
N PRO A 18 -10.83 3.09 10.13
CA PRO A 18 -11.17 2.99 11.53
C PRO A 18 -10.34 3.92 12.40
N ASP A 19 -10.90 4.37 13.52
CA ASP A 19 -10.16 5.13 14.50
C ASP A 19 -8.93 4.35 14.99
N ASN A 20 -7.76 4.89 14.70
CA ASN A 20 -6.52 4.31 15.15
C ASN A 20 -6.29 4.56 16.65
N LYS A 21 -6.08 3.50 17.42
CA LYS A 21 -5.75 3.60 18.84
C LYS A 21 -4.39 4.27 19.07
N VAL A 22 -3.48 4.17 18.12
CA VAL A 22 -2.13 4.75 18.16
C VAL A 22 -1.97 5.81 17.08
N GLN A 23 -1.20 6.87 17.41
CA GLN A 23 -0.92 7.97 16.48
C GLN A 23 0.57 8.05 16.14
N TRP A 24 1.18 6.90 15.83
CA TRP A 24 2.59 6.85 15.45
C TRP A 24 2.86 7.69 14.20
N ALA A 25 3.86 8.55 14.26
CA ALA A 25 4.34 9.24 13.07
C ALA A 25 5.01 8.24 12.12
N PHE A 26 4.78 8.43 10.82
CA PHE A 26 5.55 7.72 9.81
C PHE A 26 6.93 8.37 9.65
N GLU A 27 7.97 7.58 9.77
CA GLU A 27 9.38 7.99 9.71
C GLU A 27 10.09 7.19 8.61
N PRO A 28 10.33 7.78 7.41
CA PRO A 28 10.95 7.07 6.29
C PRO A 28 12.27 6.36 6.64
N ASP A 29 13.11 6.99 7.45
CA ASP A 29 14.41 6.42 7.86
C ASP A 29 14.27 5.20 8.77
N ARG A 30 13.09 4.96 9.33
CA ARG A 30 12.78 3.83 10.20
C ARG A 30 11.85 2.82 9.56
N ALA A 31 11.42 3.07 8.33
CA ALA A 31 10.43 2.28 7.64
C ALA A 31 11.04 1.24 6.69
N ALA A 32 10.30 0.17 6.44
CA ALA A 32 10.50 -0.76 5.36
C ALA A 32 9.14 -1.07 4.71
N LEU A 33 9.11 -1.34 3.42
CA LEU A 33 7.90 -1.75 2.70
C LEU A 33 7.86 -3.27 2.58
N LEU A 34 6.72 -3.85 2.92
CA LEU A 34 6.39 -5.25 2.66
C LEU A 34 5.29 -5.33 1.61
N ILE A 35 5.60 -5.96 0.47
CA ILE A 35 4.66 -6.32 -0.59
C ILE A 35 4.33 -7.81 -0.42
N HIS A 36 3.14 -8.08 0.15
CA HIS A 36 2.77 -9.39 0.64
C HIS A 36 2.04 -10.20 -0.44
N ASP A 37 2.63 -11.33 -0.84
CA ASP A 37 2.05 -12.38 -1.69
C ASP A 37 1.41 -11.88 -3.01
N MET A 38 1.98 -10.86 -3.66
CA MET A 38 1.49 -10.29 -4.92
C MET A 38 1.91 -11.13 -6.13
N GLN A 39 1.71 -12.45 -6.04
CA GLN A 39 1.98 -13.44 -7.09
C GLN A 39 0.74 -13.62 -7.99
N GLU A 40 0.97 -13.94 -9.26
CA GLU A 40 -0.09 -14.23 -10.26
C GLU A 40 -1.10 -15.25 -9.72
N TYR A 41 -0.64 -16.28 -9.01
CA TYR A 41 -1.50 -17.29 -8.37
C TYR A 41 -2.60 -16.69 -7.50
N PHE A 42 -2.27 -15.73 -6.65
CA PHE A 42 -3.24 -15.14 -5.72
C PHE A 42 -4.15 -14.12 -6.41
N LEU A 43 -3.64 -13.39 -7.39
CA LEU A 43 -4.40 -12.36 -8.07
C LEU A 43 -5.38 -12.93 -9.10
N ASN A 44 -5.06 -14.08 -9.70
CA ASN A 44 -5.90 -14.73 -10.70
C ASN A 44 -7.28 -15.15 -10.18
N PHE A 45 -7.47 -15.23 -8.86
CA PHE A 45 -8.80 -15.50 -8.29
C PHE A 45 -9.82 -14.39 -8.53
N TRP A 46 -9.38 -13.14 -8.81
CA TRP A 46 -10.27 -12.05 -9.25
C TRP A 46 -10.51 -12.05 -10.76
N GLY A 47 -9.81 -12.90 -11.52
CA GLY A 47 -9.87 -12.94 -12.97
C GLY A 47 -9.15 -11.76 -13.62
N ASP A 48 -9.22 -11.71 -14.95
CA ASP A 48 -8.62 -10.64 -15.73
C ASP A 48 -9.43 -9.34 -15.63
N ASN A 49 -8.75 -8.19 -15.74
CA ASN A 49 -9.35 -6.86 -15.81
C ASN A 49 -10.23 -6.51 -14.57
N CYS A 50 -9.74 -6.76 -13.36
CA CYS A 50 -10.41 -6.33 -12.14
C CYS A 50 -9.97 -4.90 -11.76
N PRO A 51 -10.83 -3.85 -11.91
CA PRO A 51 -10.44 -2.46 -11.65
C PRO A 51 -9.97 -2.23 -10.21
N MET A 52 -10.53 -2.97 -9.24
CA MET A 52 -10.07 -2.92 -7.86
C MET A 52 -8.60 -3.35 -7.73
N MET A 53 -8.24 -4.49 -8.35
CA MET A 53 -6.86 -4.99 -8.29
C MET A 53 -5.88 -4.11 -9.05
N GLU A 54 -6.30 -3.54 -10.18
CA GLU A 54 -5.49 -2.56 -10.92
C GLU A 54 -5.15 -1.36 -10.02
N LYS A 55 -6.13 -0.86 -9.26
CA LYS A 55 -5.92 0.25 -8.32
C LYS A 55 -5.01 -0.16 -7.15
N VAL A 56 -5.18 -1.35 -6.57
CA VAL A 56 -4.31 -1.88 -5.51
C VAL A 56 -2.87 -1.98 -6.02
N VAL A 57 -2.65 -2.57 -7.19
CA VAL A 57 -1.33 -2.70 -7.81
C VAL A 57 -0.71 -1.31 -8.07
N ALA A 58 -1.49 -0.34 -8.59
CA ALA A 58 -1.01 1.01 -8.81
C ALA A 58 -0.59 1.72 -7.51
N ASN A 59 -1.36 1.57 -6.43
CA ASN A 59 -1.03 2.12 -5.13
C ASN A 59 0.25 1.50 -4.54
N ILE A 60 0.41 0.18 -4.66
CA ILE A 60 1.63 -0.52 -4.23
C ILE A 60 2.83 -0.05 -5.05
N ALA A 61 2.68 0.09 -6.37
CA ALA A 61 3.74 0.59 -7.25
C ALA A 61 4.18 2.01 -6.88
N ALA A 62 3.24 2.90 -6.55
CA ALA A 62 3.52 4.25 -6.08
C ALA A 62 4.31 4.25 -4.76
N LEU A 63 3.90 3.42 -3.79
CA LEU A 63 4.63 3.24 -2.52
C LEU A 63 6.03 2.67 -2.75
N ARG A 64 6.16 1.67 -3.64
CA ARG A 64 7.46 1.09 -4.00
C ARG A 64 8.39 2.14 -4.61
N GLN A 65 7.88 2.93 -5.56
CA GLN A 65 8.66 4.01 -6.18
C GLN A 65 9.14 5.03 -5.13
N PHE A 66 8.25 5.47 -4.23
CA PHE A 66 8.61 6.34 -3.13
C PHE A 66 9.69 5.72 -2.24
N CYS A 67 9.55 4.44 -1.87
CA CYS A 67 10.53 3.74 -1.06
C CYS A 67 11.90 3.70 -1.73
N LYS A 68 11.96 3.42 -3.03
CA LYS A 68 13.21 3.43 -3.81
C LYS A 68 13.88 4.81 -3.81
N GLN A 69 13.11 5.87 -4.03
CA GLN A 69 13.61 7.26 -4.03
C GLN A 69 14.16 7.71 -2.67
N HIS A 70 13.67 7.12 -1.58
CA HIS A 70 14.06 7.47 -0.21
C HIS A 70 14.92 6.40 0.49
N ASN A 71 15.50 5.45 -0.28
CA ASN A 71 16.32 4.36 0.27
C ASN A 71 15.62 3.56 1.38
N ILE A 72 14.30 3.40 1.26
CA ILE A 72 13.50 2.54 2.13
C ILE A 72 13.56 1.11 1.56
N PRO A 73 14.03 0.10 2.32
CA PRO A 73 14.10 -1.27 1.83
C PRO A 73 12.72 -1.80 1.45
N VAL A 74 12.69 -2.57 0.35
CA VAL A 74 11.48 -3.23 -0.14
C VAL A 74 11.66 -4.73 -0.01
N TYR A 75 10.75 -5.34 0.75
CA TYR A 75 10.65 -6.77 0.96
C TYR A 75 9.39 -7.30 0.28
N TYR A 76 9.51 -8.45 -0.32
CA TYR A 76 8.40 -9.22 -0.85
C TYR A 76 8.25 -10.51 -0.09
N THR A 77 7.04 -11.01 0.04
CA THR A 77 6.82 -12.42 0.35
C THR A 77 6.30 -13.15 -0.88
N ALA A 78 6.78 -14.37 -1.08
CA ALA A 78 6.32 -15.23 -2.15
C ALA A 78 6.32 -16.69 -1.70
N GLN A 79 5.20 -17.38 -1.91
CA GLN A 79 5.15 -18.82 -1.70
C GLN A 79 5.99 -19.51 -2.78
N PRO A 80 6.81 -20.52 -2.40
CA PRO A 80 7.59 -21.28 -3.36
C PRO A 80 6.69 -22.22 -4.18
N LYS A 81 7.03 -22.42 -5.45
CA LYS A 81 6.34 -23.40 -6.30
C LYS A 81 6.60 -24.85 -5.89
N GLU A 82 7.73 -25.08 -5.26
CA GLU A 82 8.14 -26.39 -4.74
C GLU A 82 8.06 -26.34 -3.21
N GLN A 83 7.13 -27.09 -2.66
CA GLN A 83 6.92 -27.18 -1.23
C GLN A 83 6.48 -28.60 -0.90
N SER A 84 7.21 -29.26 -0.01
CA SER A 84 6.84 -30.60 0.45
C SER A 84 5.53 -30.56 1.26
N ASP A 85 4.85 -31.70 1.36
CA ASP A 85 3.65 -31.81 2.19
C ASP A 85 3.96 -31.52 3.66
N ASP A 86 5.14 -31.93 4.16
CA ASP A 86 5.60 -31.64 5.51
C ASP A 86 5.85 -30.14 5.74
N ASP A 87 6.45 -29.45 4.78
CA ASP A 87 6.66 -28.01 4.86
C ASP A 87 5.35 -27.25 4.79
N ARG A 88 4.41 -27.70 3.95
CA ARG A 88 3.11 -27.08 3.79
C ARG A 88 2.17 -27.42 4.97
N ALA A 89 2.27 -28.61 5.53
CA ALA A 89 1.59 -29.07 6.75
C ALA A 89 0.09 -28.66 6.77
N LEU A 90 -0.38 -27.96 7.83
CA LEU A 90 -1.77 -27.55 8.00
C LEU A 90 -2.33 -26.64 6.89
N LEU A 91 -1.48 -26.02 6.06
CA LEU A 91 -1.95 -25.31 4.88
C LEU A 91 -2.59 -26.25 3.84
N ASN A 92 -2.20 -27.54 3.83
CA ASN A 92 -2.86 -28.54 2.99
C ASN A 92 -4.32 -28.76 3.41
N ASP A 93 -4.59 -28.80 4.72
CA ASP A 93 -5.94 -28.99 5.26
C ASP A 93 -6.83 -27.78 4.96
N MET A 94 -6.27 -26.57 5.09
CA MET A 94 -7.01 -25.31 4.89
C MET A 94 -7.20 -24.97 3.41
N TRP A 95 -6.14 -25.05 2.61
CA TRP A 95 -6.09 -24.47 1.26
C TRP A 95 -5.72 -25.48 0.17
N GLY A 96 -5.49 -26.75 0.53
CA GLY A 96 -5.01 -27.76 -0.39
C GLY A 96 -3.57 -27.49 -0.88
N PRO A 97 -3.17 -28.04 -2.02
CA PRO A 97 -1.78 -27.99 -2.50
C PRO A 97 -1.33 -26.60 -2.94
N GLY A 98 -2.26 -25.66 -3.12
CA GLY A 98 -1.93 -24.26 -3.46
C GLY A 98 -1.10 -24.13 -4.73
N LEU A 99 -0.07 -23.30 -4.67
CA LEU A 99 0.80 -22.96 -5.81
C LEU A 99 1.55 -24.17 -6.41
N THR A 100 1.76 -25.25 -5.65
CA THR A 100 2.45 -26.45 -6.17
C THR A 100 1.73 -27.10 -7.35
N ARG A 101 0.40 -26.87 -7.51
CA ARG A 101 -0.37 -27.31 -8.69
C ARG A 101 -0.37 -26.30 -9.84
N SER A 102 0.12 -25.11 -9.63
CA SER A 102 0.17 -24.03 -10.63
C SER A 102 1.51 -23.32 -10.60
N PRO A 103 2.63 -24.05 -10.78
CA PRO A 103 3.98 -23.52 -10.59
C PRO A 103 4.33 -22.38 -11.55
N GLU A 104 3.67 -22.31 -12.70
CA GLU A 104 3.79 -21.23 -13.68
C GLU A 104 3.32 -19.87 -13.14
N GLN A 105 2.41 -19.88 -12.16
CA GLN A 105 1.83 -18.66 -11.55
C GLN A 105 2.62 -18.18 -10.30
N GLN A 106 3.84 -18.67 -10.10
CA GLN A 106 4.69 -18.28 -8.98
C GLN A 106 5.15 -16.82 -9.07
N ARG A 107 5.22 -16.27 -10.28
CA ARG A 107 5.78 -14.93 -10.50
C ARG A 107 4.98 -13.86 -9.76
N ILE A 108 5.71 -12.87 -9.25
CA ILE A 108 5.11 -11.61 -8.82
C ILE A 108 4.60 -10.89 -10.07
N VAL A 109 3.42 -10.28 -9.98
CA VAL A 109 2.80 -9.58 -11.12
C VAL A 109 3.76 -8.55 -11.73
N ALA A 110 3.78 -8.45 -13.04
CA ALA A 110 4.78 -7.70 -13.80
C ALA A 110 4.93 -6.24 -13.35
N ALA A 111 3.82 -5.56 -13.01
CA ALA A 111 3.82 -4.17 -12.55
C ALA A 111 4.55 -3.97 -11.20
N LEU A 112 4.74 -5.05 -10.42
CA LEU A 112 5.42 -5.04 -9.13
C LEU A 112 6.68 -5.90 -9.14
N ALA A 113 7.19 -6.27 -10.31
CA ALA A 113 8.37 -7.14 -10.41
C ALA A 113 9.53 -6.60 -9.57
N PRO A 114 10.12 -7.43 -8.67
CA PRO A 114 11.26 -7.02 -7.87
C PRO A 114 12.48 -6.76 -8.76
N ASP A 115 13.31 -5.81 -8.37
CA ASP A 115 14.62 -5.57 -8.97
C ASP A 115 15.75 -6.13 -8.08
N GLU A 116 17.02 -5.95 -8.50
CA GLU A 116 18.19 -6.49 -7.81
C GLU A 116 18.37 -5.94 -6.37
N ALA A 117 17.82 -4.77 -6.07
CA ALA A 117 17.89 -4.16 -4.73
C ALA A 117 16.76 -4.61 -3.81
N ASP A 118 15.78 -5.33 -4.32
CA ASP A 118 14.65 -5.85 -3.54
C ASP A 118 14.97 -7.24 -2.96
N THR A 119 14.34 -7.55 -1.84
CA THR A 119 14.49 -8.88 -1.22
C THR A 119 13.19 -9.65 -1.30
N VAL A 120 13.22 -10.83 -1.90
CA VAL A 120 12.09 -11.76 -1.93
C VAL A 120 12.27 -12.82 -0.86
N LEU A 121 11.38 -12.80 0.13
CA LEU A 121 11.37 -13.72 1.26
C LEU A 121 10.47 -14.93 0.96
N VAL A 122 10.93 -16.12 1.29
CA VAL A 122 10.12 -17.34 1.15
C VAL A 122 8.99 -17.31 2.17
N LYS A 123 7.75 -17.48 1.69
CA LYS A 123 6.53 -17.47 2.51
C LYS A 123 6.13 -18.87 2.91
N TRP A 124 6.16 -19.16 4.22
CA TRP A 124 5.85 -20.46 4.78
C TRP A 124 4.49 -20.56 5.46
N ARG A 125 4.04 -19.47 6.10
CA ARG A 125 2.78 -19.39 6.85
C ARG A 125 2.18 -17.99 6.65
N TYR A 126 1.12 -17.66 7.37
CA TYR A 126 0.43 -16.38 7.23
C TYR A 126 1.33 -15.18 7.55
N SER A 127 2.06 -15.24 8.66
CA SER A 127 3.02 -14.17 8.99
C SER A 127 4.25 -14.19 8.09
N ALA A 128 4.65 -13.02 7.61
CA ALA A 128 5.91 -12.81 6.89
C ALA A 128 7.15 -13.07 7.76
N PHE A 129 7.01 -13.06 9.08
CA PHE A 129 8.11 -13.33 10.02
C PHE A 129 8.34 -14.82 10.25
N HIS A 130 7.37 -15.69 9.92
CA HIS A 130 7.47 -17.10 10.21
C HIS A 130 8.54 -17.79 9.35
N ARG A 131 9.58 -18.36 9.99
CA ARG A 131 10.73 -19.03 9.32
C ARG A 131 11.40 -18.11 8.29
N SER A 132 11.53 -16.84 8.60
CA SER A 132 11.98 -15.78 7.69
C SER A 132 13.03 -14.90 8.39
N PRO A 133 14.03 -14.37 7.67
CA PRO A 133 15.02 -13.47 8.23
C PRO A 133 14.51 -12.02 8.39
N LEU A 134 13.23 -11.71 8.11
CA LEU A 134 12.70 -10.35 8.06
C LEU A 134 13.01 -9.54 9.32
N GLU A 135 12.80 -10.11 10.52
CA GLU A 135 13.07 -9.41 11.78
C GLU A 135 14.55 -9.03 11.92
N GLN A 136 15.45 -9.96 11.59
CA GLN A 136 16.88 -9.71 11.64
C GLN A 136 17.29 -8.60 10.66
N MET A 137 16.77 -8.65 9.42
CA MET A 137 17.08 -7.67 8.38
C MET A 137 16.59 -6.26 8.78
N LEU A 138 15.43 -6.15 9.41
CA LEU A 138 14.92 -4.88 9.94
C LEU A 138 15.81 -4.35 11.06
N LYS A 139 16.24 -5.21 11.99
CA LYS A 139 17.15 -4.85 13.09
C LYS A 139 18.52 -4.39 12.59
N GLU A 140 19.11 -5.11 11.65
CA GLU A 140 20.42 -4.80 11.06
C GLU A 140 20.43 -3.44 10.35
N THR A 141 19.30 -3.05 9.76
CA THR A 141 19.13 -1.76 9.09
C THR A 141 18.56 -0.66 9.99
N GLY A 142 18.38 -0.93 11.30
CA GLY A 142 17.86 0.03 12.27
C GLY A 142 16.38 0.41 12.05
N ARG A 143 15.61 -0.44 11.36
CA ARG A 143 14.21 -0.16 10.98
C ARG A 143 13.25 -0.88 11.90
N ASN A 144 12.21 -0.15 12.34
CA ASN A 144 11.18 -0.66 13.24
C ASN A 144 9.77 -0.19 12.87
N GLN A 145 9.58 0.25 11.63
CA GLN A 145 8.28 0.53 11.05
C GLN A 145 8.12 -0.33 9.81
N LEU A 146 6.99 -1.04 9.67
CA LEU A 146 6.70 -1.92 8.56
C LEU A 146 5.43 -1.46 7.84
N ILE A 147 5.58 -0.98 6.60
CA ILE A 147 4.46 -0.68 5.71
C ILE A 147 3.98 -2.00 5.11
N ILE A 148 2.72 -2.37 5.33
CA ILE A 148 2.16 -3.65 4.89
C ILE A 148 1.14 -3.41 3.79
N THR A 149 1.38 -4.03 2.64
CA THR A 149 0.54 -4.00 1.42
C THR A 149 0.36 -5.40 0.86
N GLY A 150 -0.59 -5.59 -0.06
CA GLY A 150 -0.77 -6.85 -0.80
C GLY A 150 -1.99 -7.65 -0.38
N VAL A 151 -1.89 -8.97 -0.43
CA VAL A 151 -3.01 -9.91 -0.23
C VAL A 151 -2.67 -11.05 0.75
N TYR A 152 -3.64 -11.63 1.44
CA TYR A 152 -5.00 -11.16 1.65
C TYR A 152 -5.04 -10.41 2.98
N ALA A 153 -5.83 -9.33 3.04
CA ALA A 153 -5.80 -8.40 4.17
C ALA A 153 -6.07 -9.09 5.51
N HIS A 154 -7.14 -9.93 5.61
CA HIS A 154 -7.53 -10.58 6.86
C HIS A 154 -6.70 -11.82 7.21
N ILE A 155 -5.92 -12.37 6.26
CA ILE A 155 -5.11 -13.57 6.49
C ILE A 155 -3.66 -13.17 6.78
N GLY A 156 -2.85 -13.03 5.72
CA GLY A 156 -1.41 -12.83 5.85
C GLY A 156 -1.02 -11.44 6.32
N CYS A 157 -1.70 -10.40 5.81
CA CYS A 157 -1.36 -9.02 6.15
C CYS A 157 -1.70 -8.70 7.61
N MET A 158 -2.91 -9.03 8.09
CA MET A 158 -3.31 -8.84 9.48
C MET A 158 -2.46 -9.67 10.46
N THR A 159 -2.18 -10.94 10.10
CA THR A 159 -1.31 -11.79 10.92
C THR A 159 0.10 -11.24 11.00
N THR A 160 0.64 -10.75 9.88
CA THR A 160 1.97 -10.10 9.84
C THR A 160 1.98 -8.81 10.67
N ALA A 161 0.94 -7.98 10.61
CA ALA A 161 0.81 -6.78 11.43
C ALA A 161 0.79 -7.11 12.93
N THR A 162 0.07 -8.16 13.31
CA THR A 162 0.00 -8.60 14.71
C THR A 162 1.34 -9.17 15.19
N ASP A 163 2.01 -9.96 14.35
CA ASP A 163 3.33 -10.53 14.67
C ASP A 163 4.41 -9.43 14.73
N ALA A 164 4.35 -8.41 13.86
CA ALA A 164 5.21 -7.23 13.92
C ALA A 164 5.05 -6.50 15.26
N PHE A 165 3.81 -6.25 15.69
CA PHE A 165 3.51 -5.62 16.98
C PHE A 165 4.12 -6.41 18.16
N MET A 166 4.03 -7.74 18.15
CA MET A 166 4.62 -8.60 19.19
C MET A 166 6.16 -8.60 19.20
N ARG A 167 6.80 -8.04 18.16
CA ARG A 167 8.25 -7.87 17.99
C ARG A 167 8.71 -6.43 18.19
N ASP A 168 7.84 -5.55 18.71
CA ASP A 168 8.10 -4.11 18.85
C ASP A 168 8.38 -3.38 17.51
N ILE A 169 7.89 -3.93 16.40
CA ILE A 169 7.91 -3.31 15.07
C ILE A 169 6.54 -2.68 14.84
N LYS A 170 6.48 -1.39 14.54
CA LYS A 170 5.24 -0.61 14.33
C LYS A 170 4.65 -0.92 12.94
N PRO A 171 3.57 -1.67 12.78
CA PRO A 171 2.98 -1.88 11.48
C PRO A 171 2.09 -0.72 11.04
N PHE A 172 2.22 -0.35 9.76
CA PHE A 172 1.37 0.58 9.04
C PHE A 172 0.64 -0.21 7.96
N MET A 173 -0.63 -0.54 8.16
CA MET A 173 -1.43 -1.30 7.21
C MET A 173 -2.11 -0.34 6.26
N VAL A 174 -1.82 -0.46 4.94
CA VAL A 174 -2.24 0.52 3.94
C VAL A 174 -3.54 0.10 3.30
N ALA A 175 -4.65 0.71 3.74
CA ALA A 175 -6.01 0.27 3.44
C ALA A 175 -6.35 0.15 1.94
N ASP A 176 -5.91 1.08 1.11
CA ASP A 176 -6.17 1.10 -0.33
C ASP A 176 -5.06 0.43 -1.18
N ALA A 177 -4.07 -0.16 -0.51
CA ALA A 177 -3.02 -0.99 -1.09
C ALA A 177 -3.12 -2.46 -0.64
N LEU A 178 -4.28 -2.86 -0.17
CA LEU A 178 -4.64 -4.23 0.25
C LEU A 178 -5.85 -4.71 -0.55
N ALA A 179 -5.97 -6.03 -0.70
CA ALA A 179 -7.19 -6.66 -1.18
C ALA A 179 -7.52 -7.91 -0.36
N ASP A 180 -8.79 -8.32 -0.42
CA ASP A 180 -9.29 -9.44 0.36
C ASP A 180 -10.41 -10.20 -0.39
N PHE A 181 -10.92 -11.28 0.21
CA PHE A 181 -11.99 -12.09 -0.35
C PHE A 181 -13.29 -11.29 -0.49
N SER A 182 -13.53 -10.39 0.45
CA SER A 182 -14.68 -9.50 0.48
C SER A 182 -14.33 -8.16 1.13
N ARG A 183 -15.16 -7.14 0.89
CA ARG A 183 -15.03 -5.85 1.59
C ARG A 183 -15.22 -6.00 3.09
N GLU A 184 -16.07 -6.92 3.51
CA GLU A 184 -16.33 -7.19 4.94
C GLU A 184 -15.06 -7.69 5.65
N GLU A 185 -14.38 -8.69 5.08
CA GLU A 185 -13.15 -9.24 5.64
C GLU A 185 -12.00 -8.22 5.60
N HIS A 186 -11.92 -7.44 4.52
CA HIS A 186 -10.99 -6.32 4.42
C HIS A 186 -11.20 -5.32 5.56
N MET A 187 -12.43 -4.81 5.74
CA MET A 187 -12.75 -3.85 6.79
C MET A 187 -12.59 -4.43 8.20
N MET A 188 -12.90 -5.72 8.39
CA MET A 188 -12.66 -6.42 9.65
C MET A 188 -11.18 -6.40 10.01
N SER A 189 -10.30 -6.71 9.04
CA SER A 189 -8.84 -6.70 9.25
C SER A 189 -8.31 -5.32 9.60
N LEU A 190 -8.78 -4.27 8.92
CA LEU A 190 -8.42 -2.88 9.22
C LEU A 190 -8.86 -2.48 10.62
N LYS A 191 -10.10 -2.81 11.00
CA LYS A 191 -10.63 -2.53 12.34
C LYS A 191 -9.84 -3.25 13.43
N TYR A 192 -9.46 -4.51 13.18
CA TYR A 192 -8.64 -5.27 14.13
C TYR A 192 -7.28 -4.59 14.33
N VAL A 193 -6.56 -4.30 13.24
CA VAL A 193 -5.22 -3.71 13.30
C VAL A 193 -5.27 -2.32 13.95
N ALA A 194 -6.18 -1.43 13.53
CA ALA A 194 -6.32 -0.09 14.11
C ALA A 194 -6.56 -0.11 15.62
N GLY A 195 -7.32 -1.10 16.10
CA GLY A 195 -7.68 -1.21 17.50
C GLY A 195 -6.72 -2.04 18.37
N ARG A 196 -5.82 -2.84 17.81
CA ARG A 196 -5.07 -3.86 18.56
C ARG A 196 -3.58 -3.89 18.30
N SER A 197 -3.12 -3.72 17.05
CA SER A 197 -1.73 -4.06 16.72
C SER A 197 -0.99 -3.02 15.87
N GLY A 198 -1.67 -2.03 15.28
CA GLY A 198 -0.98 -1.13 14.36
C GLY A 198 -1.73 0.14 14.05
N ARG A 199 -1.23 0.84 13.05
CA ARG A 199 -1.86 2.02 12.47
C ARG A 199 -2.36 1.70 11.05
N VAL A 200 -3.61 2.01 10.78
CA VAL A 200 -4.21 1.92 9.44
C VAL A 200 -4.11 3.29 8.79
N VAL A 201 -3.64 3.31 7.56
CA VAL A 201 -3.43 4.55 6.79
C VAL A 201 -3.86 4.35 5.34
N MET A 202 -4.04 5.45 4.61
CA MET A 202 -4.16 5.45 3.15
C MET A 202 -2.78 5.59 2.49
N THR A 203 -2.63 5.14 1.26
CA THR A 203 -1.42 5.32 0.45
C THR A 203 -0.94 6.77 0.46
N GLU A 204 -1.84 7.71 0.24
CA GLU A 204 -1.54 9.15 0.20
C GLU A 204 -1.00 9.70 1.51
N ALA A 205 -1.34 9.08 2.66
CA ALA A 205 -0.84 9.51 3.97
C ALA A 205 0.66 9.22 4.16
N LEU A 206 1.20 8.27 3.42
CA LEU A 206 2.63 7.89 3.44
C LEU A 206 3.43 8.61 2.36
N LEU A 207 2.80 9.00 1.26
CA LEU A 207 3.45 9.69 0.16
C LEU A 207 3.47 11.20 0.43
N PRO A 208 4.65 11.83 0.54
CA PRO A 208 4.73 13.27 0.80
C PRO A 208 4.23 14.10 -0.40
N VAL A 209 4.41 13.59 -1.61
CA VAL A 209 3.91 14.18 -2.86
C VAL A 209 3.30 13.11 -3.76
N PRO A 210 2.32 13.44 -4.61
CA PRO A 210 1.79 12.54 -5.61
C PRO A 210 2.88 12.09 -6.59
N THR A 211 2.90 10.81 -6.94
CA THR A 211 3.90 10.22 -7.85
C THR A 211 3.45 10.18 -9.31
N SER A 212 2.21 10.60 -9.57
CA SER A 212 1.64 10.75 -10.92
C SER A 212 0.55 11.81 -10.94
N LYS A 213 0.21 12.32 -12.13
CA LYS A 213 -0.91 13.25 -12.31
C LYS A 213 -2.24 12.62 -11.88
N ALA A 214 -2.44 11.32 -12.15
CA ALA A 214 -3.61 10.58 -11.70
C ALA A 214 -3.69 10.49 -10.16
N ALA A 215 -2.55 10.28 -9.49
CA ALA A 215 -2.47 10.29 -8.03
C ALA A 215 -2.75 11.70 -7.45
N LEU A 216 -2.26 12.76 -8.11
CA LEU A 216 -2.59 14.14 -7.74
C LEU A 216 -4.10 14.40 -7.87
N ARG A 217 -4.71 14.01 -9.00
CA ARG A 217 -6.15 14.12 -9.19
C ARG A 217 -6.93 13.38 -8.09
N ALA A 218 -6.57 12.12 -7.81
CA ALA A 218 -7.20 11.33 -6.76
C ALA A 218 -7.04 11.93 -5.35
N LEU A 219 -5.96 12.68 -5.10
CA LEU A 219 -5.75 13.41 -3.85
C LEU A 219 -6.63 14.67 -3.77
N ILE A 220 -6.86 15.36 -4.88
CA ILE A 220 -7.57 16.64 -4.92
C ILE A 220 -9.09 16.47 -4.91
N LEU A 221 -9.64 15.52 -5.69
CA LEU A 221 -11.09 15.35 -5.83
C LEU A 221 -11.84 15.26 -4.48
N PRO A 222 -11.39 14.50 -3.47
CA PRO A 222 -12.06 14.46 -2.16
C PRO A 222 -11.98 15.76 -1.35
N LEU A 223 -11.17 16.73 -1.79
CA LEU A 223 -11.03 18.04 -1.16
C LEU A 223 -11.95 19.09 -1.77
N LEU A 224 -12.71 18.74 -2.80
CA LEU A 224 -13.68 19.64 -3.44
C LEU A 224 -15.04 19.50 -2.80
N ASP A 225 -15.82 20.60 -2.78
CA ASP A 225 -17.14 20.61 -2.20
C ASP A 225 -18.25 20.37 -3.26
N GLU A 226 -17.91 20.50 -4.55
CA GLU A 226 -18.81 20.29 -5.67
C GLU A 226 -18.90 18.82 -6.06
N SER A 227 -20.08 18.39 -6.55
CA SER A 227 -20.32 17.02 -6.99
C SER A 227 -19.74 16.72 -8.38
N ASP A 228 -19.53 17.76 -9.17
CA ASP A 228 -18.98 17.63 -10.52
C ASP A 228 -17.46 17.61 -10.50
N GLU A 229 -16.87 16.67 -11.23
CA GLU A 229 -15.41 16.56 -11.30
C GLU A 229 -14.83 17.56 -12.30
N PRO A 230 -13.85 18.40 -11.88
CA PRO A 230 -13.18 19.33 -12.79
C PRO A 230 -12.36 18.60 -13.86
N TYR A 231 -12.20 19.19 -15.04
CA TYR A 231 -11.11 18.84 -15.93
C TYR A 231 -9.76 19.28 -15.33
N ASP A 232 -8.66 18.71 -15.83
CA ASP A 232 -7.33 18.94 -15.23
C ASP A 232 -6.80 20.38 -15.39
N ASP A 233 -7.32 21.14 -16.33
CA ASP A 233 -7.00 22.53 -16.62
C ASP A 233 -7.97 23.55 -16.01
N GLU A 234 -9.03 23.09 -15.35
CA GLU A 234 -10.03 23.94 -14.70
C GLU A 234 -9.58 24.42 -13.31
N ASN A 235 -10.09 25.58 -12.92
CA ASN A 235 -9.76 26.22 -11.66
C ASN A 235 -10.44 25.51 -10.48
N LEU A 236 -9.67 24.85 -9.65
CA LEU A 236 -10.14 24.06 -8.51
C LEU A 236 -10.89 24.89 -7.43
N ILE A 237 -10.66 26.21 -7.38
CA ILE A 237 -11.36 27.11 -6.47
C ILE A 237 -12.85 27.18 -6.84
N ASP A 238 -13.17 27.13 -8.13
CA ASP A 238 -14.56 27.16 -8.62
C ASP A 238 -15.33 25.88 -8.24
N TYR A 239 -14.62 24.82 -7.86
CA TYR A 239 -15.14 23.53 -7.36
C TYR A 239 -15.06 23.39 -5.84
N GLY A 240 -14.84 24.50 -5.12
CA GLY A 240 -14.89 24.53 -3.66
C GLY A 240 -13.56 24.27 -2.93
N LEU A 241 -12.43 24.27 -3.65
CA LEU A 241 -11.13 24.18 -2.99
C LEU A 241 -10.79 25.50 -2.29
N ASP A 242 -10.73 25.48 -0.97
CA ASP A 242 -10.45 26.64 -0.14
C ASP A 242 -8.94 26.86 0.13
N SER A 243 -8.62 28.05 0.66
CA SER A 243 -7.26 28.46 0.98
C SER A 243 -6.62 27.64 2.11
N VAL A 244 -7.42 27.10 3.04
CA VAL A 244 -6.93 26.28 4.17
C VAL A 244 -6.42 24.94 3.66
N ARG A 245 -7.21 24.30 2.80
CA ARG A 245 -6.83 23.04 2.12
C ARG A 245 -5.59 23.24 1.25
N MET A 246 -5.54 24.36 0.50
CA MET A 246 -4.36 24.73 -0.32
C MET A 246 -3.11 24.96 0.52
N MET A 247 -3.20 25.65 1.66
CA MET A 247 -2.07 25.86 2.58
C MET A 247 -1.57 24.53 3.16
N ALA A 248 -2.48 23.61 3.49
CA ALA A 248 -2.10 22.27 3.98
C ALA A 248 -1.33 21.48 2.92
N LEU A 249 -1.77 21.54 1.65
CA LEU A 249 -1.06 20.91 0.53
C LEU A 249 0.32 21.53 0.32
N ALA A 250 0.42 22.87 0.31
CA ALA A 250 1.68 23.57 0.18
C ALA A 250 2.68 23.20 1.29
N ALA A 251 2.22 23.15 2.54
CA ALA A 251 3.04 22.75 3.69
C ALA A 251 3.53 21.30 3.58
N ARG A 252 2.69 20.40 3.04
CA ARG A 252 3.04 18.99 2.80
C ARG A 252 4.08 18.86 1.69
N TRP A 253 3.87 19.52 0.54
CA TRP A 253 4.73 19.41 -0.63
C TRP A 253 6.07 20.13 -0.46
N ARG A 254 6.09 21.23 0.31
CA ARG A 254 7.34 21.94 0.68
C ARG A 254 8.38 21.07 1.35
N LYS A 255 7.96 19.99 2.05
CA LYS A 255 8.90 19.06 2.69
C LYS A 255 9.79 18.30 1.69
N VAL A 256 9.36 18.18 0.46
CA VAL A 256 10.08 17.51 -0.63
C VAL A 256 10.58 18.52 -1.66
N HIS A 257 9.71 19.42 -2.09
CA HIS A 257 10.04 20.50 -3.01
C HIS A 257 10.11 21.80 -2.21
N GLY A 258 11.28 22.11 -1.66
CA GLY A 258 11.48 23.21 -0.70
C GLY A 258 11.02 24.61 -1.15
N ASP A 259 10.83 24.80 -2.46
CA ASP A 259 10.38 26.04 -3.10
C ASP A 259 8.85 26.14 -3.27
N ILE A 260 8.10 25.05 -3.07
CA ILE A 260 6.63 25.10 -3.21
C ILE A 260 6.01 25.82 -2.00
N ASP A 261 5.26 26.88 -2.29
CA ASP A 261 4.49 27.62 -1.31
C ASP A 261 3.02 27.84 -1.74
N PHE A 262 2.23 28.39 -0.85
CA PHE A 262 0.82 28.69 -1.08
C PHE A 262 0.62 29.63 -2.28
N VAL A 263 1.48 30.63 -2.46
CA VAL A 263 1.36 31.62 -3.53
C VAL A 263 1.52 30.97 -4.90
N MET A 264 2.45 30.01 -5.03
CA MET A 264 2.66 29.25 -6.27
C MET A 264 1.43 28.41 -6.61
N LEU A 265 0.81 27.75 -5.62
CA LEU A 265 -0.40 26.96 -5.84
C LEU A 265 -1.61 27.82 -6.17
N ALA A 266 -1.77 28.96 -5.47
CA ALA A 266 -2.90 29.88 -5.66
C ALA A 266 -2.84 30.64 -6.98
N LYS A 267 -1.64 30.82 -7.56
CA LYS A 267 -1.46 31.53 -8.84
C LYS A 267 -2.14 30.84 -10.02
N ASN A 268 -2.10 29.51 -10.03
CA ASN A 268 -2.75 28.71 -11.06
C ASN A 268 -3.25 27.40 -10.43
N PRO A 269 -4.44 27.43 -9.79
CA PRO A 269 -4.95 26.32 -9.01
C PRO A 269 -5.65 25.27 -9.90
N THR A 270 -4.87 24.61 -10.74
CA THR A 270 -5.31 23.53 -11.63
C THR A 270 -4.46 22.27 -11.42
N ILE A 271 -5.02 21.09 -11.69
CA ILE A 271 -4.28 19.82 -11.58
C ILE A 271 -3.07 19.83 -12.51
N ASP A 272 -3.22 20.37 -13.73
CA ASP A 272 -2.13 20.47 -14.71
C ASP A 272 -0.97 21.32 -14.21
N ALA A 273 -1.27 22.51 -13.70
CA ALA A 273 -0.24 23.42 -13.20
C ALA A 273 0.47 22.86 -11.96
N TRP A 274 -0.29 22.24 -11.05
CA TRP A 274 0.29 21.65 -9.85
C TRP A 274 1.12 20.41 -10.16
N TRP A 275 0.66 19.58 -11.12
CA TRP A 275 1.48 18.46 -11.58
C TRP A 275 2.79 18.91 -12.21
N ALA A 276 2.78 19.98 -13.00
CA ALA A 276 3.98 20.56 -13.57
C ALA A 276 4.95 21.10 -12.50
N LEU A 277 4.46 21.57 -11.34
CA LEU A 277 5.29 21.94 -10.20
C LEU A 277 5.90 20.72 -9.50
N LEU A 278 5.09 19.68 -9.27
CA LEU A 278 5.47 18.49 -8.51
C LEU A 278 6.35 17.51 -9.30
N SER A 279 6.23 17.49 -10.63
CA SER A 279 7.02 16.61 -11.51
C SER A 279 8.41 17.13 -11.86
N ARG A 280 8.79 18.32 -11.36
CA ARG A 280 10.16 18.84 -11.54
C ARG A 280 11.15 17.96 -10.77
N GLU A 281 12.30 17.70 -11.38
CA GLU A 281 13.41 17.09 -10.65
C GLU A 281 13.81 18.01 -9.49
N VAL A 282 13.87 17.44 -8.28
CA VAL A 282 14.42 18.15 -7.11
C VAL A 282 15.93 18.30 -7.36
N LYS A 283 16.39 19.52 -7.55
CA LYS A 283 17.81 19.82 -7.73
C LYS A 283 18.60 19.68 -6.44
#